data_fc1ec9a5656010f21fb744c1b56afaa3
#
_entry.id   fc1ec9a5656010f21fb744c1b56afaa3
#
_cell.length_a   1.000
_cell.length_b   1.000
_cell.length_c   1.000
_cell.angle_alpha   90.00
_cell.angle_beta   90.00
_cell.angle_gamma   90.00
#
_symmetry.space_group_name_H-M   'P 1'
#
loop_
_entity.id
_entity.type
_entity.pdbx_description
1 polymer ?
#
loop_
_entity_poly.entity_id
_entity_poly.type
_entity_poly.pdbx_seq_one_letter_code
_entity_poly.pdbx_strand_id
1 'polypeptide(L)'
;LSQQVAQLQRMDDGRWLAQTTHGLALHARSVFIAAGVGAFVPKALKVPGVELLAPGQLHYHPANLDVVRGQAVVVHGGDEEAVAAAIACADRAQTTYLLYRRDAFQASAPLLERLQALRNNGAIRVVIGQITQLHADAGLLRAVQWMDGEGQEHELAAQQLVVCLGISPRLGPVAEWGLAMERKQLLVNPATQATDAPGIYAIGDIVSYPGKHKLILCGFHEATMAAFAAAEYLLGEKPLLQYTTTSARLHAILGVAHPEA
;
A
#
# COMPACT_ATOMS: atom_id res chain seq x y z
N LEU A 1 -18.07 8.29 1.83
CA LEU A 1 -17.16 7.42 1.06
C LEU A 1 -16.35 8.27 0.07
N SER A 2 -15.22 7.75 -0.40
CA SER A 2 -14.31 8.45 -1.32
C SER A 2 -13.75 9.78 -0.78
N GLN A 3 -13.59 9.88 0.53
CA GLN A 3 -12.99 11.01 1.24
C GLN A 3 -11.75 10.55 1.98
N GLN A 4 -10.69 11.33 1.91
CA GLN A 4 -9.49 11.13 2.72
C GLN A 4 -9.49 12.12 3.88
N VAL A 5 -9.34 11.64 5.12
CA VAL A 5 -9.13 12.51 6.27
C VAL A 5 -7.68 13.00 6.24
N ALA A 6 -7.52 14.32 6.07
CA ALA A 6 -6.21 14.97 6.00
C ALA A 6 -5.71 15.39 7.38
N GLN A 7 -6.60 15.92 8.22
CA GLN A 7 -6.24 16.45 9.53
C GLN A 7 -7.17 15.91 10.61
N LEU A 8 -6.62 15.72 11.80
CA LEU A 8 -7.36 15.38 13.00
C LEU A 8 -6.86 16.27 14.13
N GLN A 9 -7.73 17.09 14.70
CA GLN A 9 -7.40 18.05 15.73
C GLN A 9 -8.35 17.92 16.92
N ARG A 10 -7.83 18.06 18.12
CA ARG A 10 -8.65 18.16 19.33
C ARG A 10 -9.14 19.58 19.49
N MET A 11 -10.44 19.74 19.75
CA MET A 11 -11.09 21.02 20.00
C MET A 11 -11.10 21.35 21.50
N ASP A 12 -11.30 22.62 21.85
CA ASP A 12 -11.35 23.10 23.24
C ASP A 12 -12.50 22.47 24.05
N ASP A 13 -13.58 22.06 23.37
CA ASP A 13 -14.72 21.36 23.99
C ASP A 13 -14.49 19.85 24.17
N GLY A 14 -13.28 19.37 23.87
CA GLY A 14 -12.88 17.97 24.00
C GLY A 14 -13.30 17.06 22.84
N ARG A 15 -14.03 17.56 21.85
CA ARG A 15 -14.35 16.84 20.62
C ARG A 15 -13.15 16.80 19.67
N TRP A 16 -13.24 15.97 18.66
CA TRP A 16 -12.30 15.88 17.56
C TRP A 16 -12.90 16.50 16.30
N LEU A 17 -12.10 17.31 15.62
CA LEU A 17 -12.38 17.82 14.28
C LEU A 17 -11.57 17.00 13.28
N ALA A 18 -12.25 16.23 12.43
CA ALA A 18 -11.67 15.54 11.31
C ALA A 18 -11.98 16.31 10.01
N GLN A 19 -10.94 16.75 9.32
CA GLN A 19 -11.06 17.46 8.04
C GLN A 19 -10.61 16.58 6.88
N THR A 20 -11.40 16.55 5.80
CA THR A 20 -11.05 15.80 4.60
C THR A 20 -10.33 16.69 3.58
N THR A 21 -9.66 16.05 2.62
CA THR A 21 -9.00 16.72 1.47
C THR A 21 -9.97 17.50 0.59
N HIS A 22 -11.27 17.22 0.65
CA HIS A 22 -12.32 17.94 -0.08
C HIS A 22 -13.05 18.99 0.75
N GLY A 23 -12.52 19.34 1.93
CA GLY A 23 -13.05 20.42 2.78
C GLY A 23 -14.24 20.02 3.68
N LEU A 24 -14.63 18.73 3.74
CA LEU A 24 -15.64 18.30 4.70
C LEU A 24 -15.05 18.31 6.11
N ALA A 25 -15.76 18.94 7.05
CA ALA A 25 -15.42 18.97 8.46
C ALA A 25 -16.40 18.12 9.26
N LEU A 26 -15.89 17.17 10.04
CA LEU A 26 -16.67 16.29 10.91
C LEU A 26 -16.28 16.49 12.36
N HIS A 27 -17.27 16.75 13.21
CA HIS A 27 -17.09 16.88 14.67
C HIS A 27 -17.52 15.58 15.33
N ALA A 28 -16.61 14.96 16.10
CA ALA A 28 -16.87 13.68 16.74
C ALA A 28 -16.39 13.67 18.20
N ARG A 29 -17.09 12.96 19.08
CA ARG A 29 -16.65 12.70 20.45
C ARG A 29 -15.68 11.51 20.54
N SER A 30 -15.72 10.63 19.54
CA SER A 30 -14.77 9.53 19.40
C SER A 30 -14.43 9.26 17.93
N VAL A 31 -13.23 8.71 17.68
CA VAL A 31 -12.71 8.37 16.36
C VAL A 31 -12.16 6.96 16.39
N PHE A 32 -12.50 6.15 15.37
CA PHE A 32 -11.97 4.80 15.19
C PHE A 32 -11.07 4.77 13.95
N ILE A 33 -9.81 4.40 14.12
CA ILE A 33 -8.83 4.30 13.06
C ILE A 33 -8.70 2.82 12.65
N ALA A 34 -9.20 2.49 11.47
CA ALA A 34 -9.16 1.15 10.86
C ALA A 34 -8.44 1.19 9.51
N ALA A 35 -7.29 1.88 9.44
CA ALA A 35 -6.59 2.19 8.20
C ALA A 35 -5.73 1.02 7.66
N GLY A 36 -5.75 -0.14 8.30
CA GLY A 36 -4.96 -1.30 7.92
C GLY A 36 -3.46 -0.98 7.96
N VAL A 37 -2.71 -1.40 6.96
CA VAL A 37 -1.28 -1.05 6.81
C VAL A 37 -1.07 0.28 6.08
N GLY A 38 -2.13 1.02 5.81
CA GLY A 38 -2.14 2.22 4.98
C GLY A 38 -2.34 1.93 3.50
N ALA A 39 -2.19 2.96 2.66
CA ALA A 39 -2.27 2.82 1.22
C ALA A 39 -1.02 2.14 0.67
N PHE A 40 -1.19 1.15 -0.20
CA PHE A 40 -0.07 0.58 -0.94
C PHE A 40 0.30 1.51 -2.09
N VAL A 41 1.54 1.97 -2.10
CA VAL A 41 2.10 2.78 -3.17
C VAL A 41 3.30 2.08 -3.78
N PRO A 42 3.54 2.20 -5.09
CA PRO A 42 4.74 1.70 -5.73
C PRO A 42 6.00 2.26 -5.07
N LYS A 43 7.01 1.42 -4.90
CA LYS A 43 8.31 1.90 -4.45
C LYS A 43 8.94 2.74 -5.55
N ALA A 44 9.11 4.02 -5.26
CA ALA A 44 9.72 4.96 -6.19
C ALA A 44 11.18 4.59 -6.49
N LEU A 45 11.57 4.66 -7.74
CA LEU A 45 12.96 4.65 -8.16
C LEU A 45 13.64 5.94 -7.65
N LYS A 46 14.77 5.80 -6.97
CA LYS A 46 15.51 6.90 -6.36
C LYS A 46 16.92 6.96 -6.95
N VAL A 47 17.02 7.48 -8.16
CA VAL A 47 18.28 7.71 -8.86
C VAL A 47 18.28 9.11 -9.47
N PRO A 48 19.46 9.74 -9.68
CA PRO A 48 19.55 11.01 -10.41
C PRO A 48 18.90 10.93 -11.79
N GLY A 49 18.26 12.02 -12.23
CA GLY A 49 17.61 12.13 -13.53
C GLY A 49 16.12 11.75 -13.56
N VAL A 50 15.58 11.13 -12.50
CA VAL A 50 14.13 10.84 -12.39
C VAL A 50 13.31 12.14 -12.44
N GLU A 51 13.78 13.18 -11.78
CA GLU A 51 13.17 14.50 -11.68
C GLU A 51 13.16 15.29 -13.01
N LEU A 52 13.97 14.85 -13.96
CA LEU A 52 14.06 15.48 -15.29
C LEU A 52 13.05 14.93 -16.29
N LEU A 53 12.40 13.81 -15.96
CA LEU A 53 11.48 13.14 -16.87
C LEU A 53 10.11 13.83 -16.91
N ALA A 54 9.62 14.09 -18.11
CA ALA A 54 8.23 14.49 -18.31
C ALA A 54 7.25 13.33 -17.97
N PRO A 55 5.99 13.63 -17.65
CA PRO A 55 4.96 12.61 -17.47
C PRO A 55 4.88 11.65 -18.68
N GLY A 56 4.73 10.36 -18.41
CA GLY A 56 4.61 9.34 -19.46
C GLY A 56 5.92 8.73 -19.96
N GLN A 57 7.05 8.98 -19.26
CA GLN A 57 8.34 8.35 -19.56
C GLN A 57 8.72 7.28 -18.53
N LEU A 58 8.23 7.43 -17.30
CA LEU A 58 8.44 6.53 -16.17
C LEU A 58 7.09 6.02 -15.68
N HIS A 59 6.95 4.72 -15.59
CA HIS A 59 5.72 4.04 -15.22
C HIS A 59 5.94 3.12 -14.02
N TYR A 60 5.05 3.23 -13.04
CA TYR A 60 4.99 2.33 -11.92
C TYR A 60 3.76 1.44 -12.06
N HIS A 61 3.92 0.12 -12.22
CA HIS A 61 2.82 -0.86 -12.35
C HIS A 61 1.74 -0.44 -13.37
N PRO A 62 2.10 -0.19 -14.64
CA PRO A 62 1.16 0.35 -15.61
C PRO A 62 0.07 -0.68 -15.95
N ALA A 63 -1.19 -0.26 -15.85
CA ALA A 63 -2.34 -1.08 -16.24
C ALA A 63 -2.43 -1.25 -17.77
N ASN A 64 -1.84 -0.33 -18.55
CA ASN A 64 -1.79 -0.36 -20.00
C ASN A 64 -0.35 -0.15 -20.49
N LEU A 65 0.16 -1.08 -21.27
CA LEU A 65 1.50 -1.07 -21.85
C LEU A 65 1.53 -0.59 -23.31
N ASP A 66 0.45 0.00 -23.84
CA ASP A 66 0.48 0.55 -25.21
C ASP A 66 1.45 1.72 -25.38
N VAL A 67 1.82 2.36 -24.26
CA VAL A 67 2.81 3.44 -24.22
C VAL A 67 4.20 3.01 -24.69
N VAL A 68 4.55 1.71 -24.60
CA VAL A 68 5.85 1.19 -25.03
C VAL A 68 5.89 0.78 -26.49
N ARG A 69 4.77 0.86 -27.22
CA ARG A 69 4.66 0.37 -28.60
C ARG A 69 5.69 1.01 -29.54
N GLY A 70 6.51 0.20 -30.16
CA GLY A 70 7.54 0.61 -31.12
C GLY A 70 8.72 1.36 -30.49
N GLN A 71 8.86 1.36 -29.17
CA GLN A 71 9.94 2.03 -28.43
C GLN A 71 10.83 1.03 -27.72
N ALA A 72 12.05 1.44 -27.37
CA ALA A 72 12.91 0.66 -26.48
C ALA A 72 12.48 0.90 -25.03
N VAL A 73 12.23 -0.16 -24.30
CA VAL A 73 11.76 -0.13 -22.91
C VAL A 73 12.73 -0.89 -21.99
N VAL A 74 13.01 -0.31 -20.84
CA VAL A 74 13.64 -1.01 -19.72
C VAL A 74 12.56 -1.33 -18.68
N VAL A 75 12.40 -2.61 -18.35
CA VAL A 75 11.62 -3.06 -17.20
C VAL A 75 12.58 -3.33 -16.06
N HIS A 76 12.39 -2.64 -14.93
CA HIS A 76 13.27 -2.75 -13.77
C HIS A 76 12.57 -3.43 -12.60
N GLY A 77 13.02 -4.64 -12.27
CA GLY A 77 12.48 -5.45 -11.18
C GLY A 77 12.83 -6.92 -11.33
N GLY A 78 12.50 -7.72 -10.31
CA GLY A 78 12.85 -9.14 -10.29
C GLY A 78 11.76 -10.05 -9.72
N ASP A 79 10.59 -9.51 -9.43
CA ASP A 79 9.41 -10.23 -8.95
C ASP A 79 8.49 -10.66 -10.12
N GLU A 80 7.41 -11.34 -9.79
CA GLU A 80 6.44 -11.85 -10.75
C GLU A 80 5.88 -10.74 -11.64
N GLU A 81 5.65 -9.56 -11.09
CA GLU A 81 5.12 -8.42 -11.82
C GLU A 81 6.11 -7.88 -12.84
N ALA A 82 7.40 -7.78 -12.48
CA ALA A 82 8.45 -7.37 -13.41
C ALA A 82 8.58 -8.36 -14.59
N VAL A 83 8.54 -9.66 -14.30
CA VAL A 83 8.60 -10.70 -15.33
C VAL A 83 7.37 -10.62 -16.25
N ALA A 84 6.17 -10.51 -15.71
CA ALA A 84 4.94 -10.37 -16.48
C ALA A 84 4.93 -9.10 -17.34
N ALA A 85 5.39 -7.96 -16.79
CA ALA A 85 5.52 -6.70 -17.51
C ALA A 85 6.53 -6.81 -18.67
N ALA A 86 7.70 -7.44 -18.45
CA ALA A 86 8.69 -7.63 -19.49
C ALA A 86 8.17 -8.52 -20.64
N ILE A 87 7.45 -9.60 -20.31
CA ILE A 87 6.81 -10.48 -21.30
C ILE A 87 5.78 -9.69 -22.11
N ALA A 88 4.93 -8.92 -21.46
CA ALA A 88 3.91 -8.11 -22.12
C ALA A 88 4.49 -6.96 -22.95
N CYS A 89 5.63 -6.40 -22.57
CA CYS A 89 6.37 -5.40 -23.35
C CYS A 89 6.98 -6.02 -24.61
N ALA A 90 7.50 -7.25 -24.55
CA ALA A 90 8.14 -7.92 -25.66
C ALA A 90 7.23 -8.07 -26.90
N ASP A 91 5.91 -8.16 -26.69
CA ASP A 91 4.93 -8.24 -27.77
C ASP A 91 4.61 -6.87 -28.43
N ARG A 92 5.10 -5.75 -27.86
CA ARG A 92 4.71 -4.37 -28.23
C ARG A 92 5.88 -3.46 -28.53
N ALA A 93 6.93 -3.57 -27.74
CA ALA A 93 8.11 -2.71 -27.83
C ALA A 93 9.00 -3.08 -29.01
N GLN A 94 9.81 -2.14 -29.47
CA GLN A 94 10.86 -2.40 -30.42
C GLN A 94 11.99 -3.24 -29.80
N THR A 95 12.33 -2.95 -28.55
CA THR A 95 13.34 -3.67 -27.77
C THR A 95 12.91 -3.68 -26.31
N THR A 96 12.98 -4.84 -25.69
CA THR A 96 12.67 -4.98 -24.27
C THR A 96 13.91 -5.44 -23.51
N TYR A 97 14.29 -4.65 -22.48
CA TYR A 97 15.29 -5.01 -21.51
C TYR A 97 14.60 -5.34 -20.18
N LEU A 98 15.00 -6.46 -19.55
CA LEU A 98 14.64 -6.75 -18.15
C LEU A 98 15.89 -6.58 -17.30
N LEU A 99 15.93 -5.51 -16.52
CA LEU A 99 17.08 -5.15 -15.70
C LEU A 99 16.82 -5.47 -14.24
N TYR A 100 17.65 -6.31 -13.66
CA TYR A 100 17.60 -6.68 -12.26
C TYR A 100 19.00 -7.01 -11.71
N ARG A 101 19.17 -6.84 -10.41
CA ARG A 101 20.47 -7.03 -9.73
C ARG A 101 21.00 -8.46 -9.67
N ARG A 102 20.20 -9.47 -10.04
CA ARG A 102 20.56 -10.90 -10.00
C ARG A 102 19.87 -11.61 -11.17
N ASP A 103 20.52 -12.64 -11.71
CA ASP A 103 19.88 -13.56 -12.66
C ASP A 103 19.06 -14.64 -11.91
N ALA A 104 18.14 -14.17 -11.08
CA ALA A 104 17.26 -15.01 -10.26
C ALA A 104 15.94 -14.27 -10.06
N PHE A 105 14.95 -14.57 -10.90
CA PHE A 105 13.64 -13.95 -10.88
C PHE A 105 12.67 -14.75 -10.00
N GLN A 106 11.82 -14.05 -9.26
CA GLN A 106 10.80 -14.63 -8.39
C GLN A 106 9.44 -14.53 -9.09
N ALA A 107 9.08 -15.56 -9.85
CA ALA A 107 7.79 -15.65 -10.53
C ALA A 107 7.31 -17.11 -10.59
N SER A 108 6.05 -17.30 -10.99
CA SER A 108 5.48 -18.63 -11.22
C SER A 108 6.22 -19.38 -12.33
N ALA A 109 6.26 -20.71 -12.26
CA ALA A 109 6.99 -21.52 -13.23
C ALA A 109 6.59 -21.22 -14.69
N PRO A 110 5.30 -21.06 -15.05
CA PRO A 110 4.92 -20.74 -16.44
C PRO A 110 5.49 -19.39 -16.93
N LEU A 111 5.58 -18.39 -16.06
CA LEU A 111 6.17 -17.10 -16.42
C LEU A 111 7.67 -17.19 -16.60
N LEU A 112 8.36 -17.95 -15.76
CA LEU A 112 9.81 -18.19 -15.90
C LEU A 112 10.15 -18.95 -17.18
N GLU A 113 9.38 -19.97 -17.53
CA GLU A 113 9.51 -20.69 -18.78
C GLU A 113 9.31 -19.78 -20.00
N ARG A 114 8.27 -18.93 -19.95
CA ARG A 114 8.01 -17.94 -21.01
C ARG A 114 9.12 -16.91 -21.11
N LEU A 115 9.61 -16.37 -19.99
CA LEU A 115 10.75 -15.46 -19.93
C LEU A 115 11.99 -16.11 -20.58
N GLN A 116 12.28 -17.37 -20.23
CA GLN A 116 13.44 -18.08 -20.78
C GLN A 116 13.32 -18.28 -22.30
N ALA A 117 12.14 -18.60 -22.81
CA ALA A 117 11.89 -18.69 -24.24
C ALA A 117 12.12 -17.37 -24.98
N LEU A 118 11.64 -16.24 -24.39
CA LEU A 118 11.82 -14.89 -24.95
C LEU A 118 13.27 -14.40 -24.84
N ARG A 119 14.00 -14.82 -23.81
CA ARG A 119 15.45 -14.57 -23.67
C ARG A 119 16.23 -15.32 -24.74
N ASN A 120 15.92 -16.60 -24.98
CA ASN A 120 16.61 -17.44 -25.95
C ASN A 120 16.42 -16.98 -27.41
N ASN A 121 15.26 -16.42 -27.74
CA ASN A 121 14.99 -15.87 -29.07
C ASN A 121 15.35 -14.40 -29.25
N GLY A 122 15.89 -13.75 -28.19
CA GLY A 122 16.34 -12.37 -28.21
C GLY A 122 15.24 -11.31 -28.10
N ALA A 123 13.96 -11.69 -27.88
CA ALA A 123 12.85 -10.76 -27.72
C ALA A 123 12.94 -9.99 -26.38
N ILE A 124 13.53 -10.60 -25.37
CA ILE A 124 13.87 -9.95 -24.10
C ILE A 124 15.38 -10.09 -23.86
N ARG A 125 16.03 -8.95 -23.59
CA ARG A 125 17.43 -8.88 -23.18
C ARG A 125 17.50 -8.71 -21.67
N VAL A 126 17.96 -9.77 -20.97
CA VAL A 126 18.16 -9.70 -19.52
C VAL A 126 19.48 -9.00 -19.23
N VAL A 127 19.43 -8.00 -18.35
CA VAL A 127 20.57 -7.19 -17.93
C VAL A 127 20.73 -7.33 -16.42
N ILE A 128 21.92 -7.74 -15.99
CA ILE A 128 22.20 -8.00 -14.56
C ILE A 128 22.98 -6.83 -13.99
N GLY A 129 22.32 -6.00 -13.19
CA GLY A 129 22.90 -4.81 -12.58
C GLY A 129 21.88 -3.93 -11.88
N GLN A 130 22.30 -2.73 -11.55
CA GLN A 130 21.48 -1.73 -10.85
C GLN A 130 21.47 -0.42 -11.63
N ILE A 131 20.31 0.21 -11.74
CA ILE A 131 20.22 1.54 -12.35
C ILE A 131 20.94 2.54 -11.44
N THR A 132 21.83 3.35 -12.01
CA THR A 132 22.59 4.39 -11.32
C THR A 132 22.13 5.79 -11.68
N GLN A 133 21.68 6.02 -12.91
CA GLN A 133 21.24 7.33 -13.39
C GLN A 133 20.29 7.20 -14.59
N LEU A 134 19.47 8.23 -14.80
CA LEU A 134 18.66 8.38 -16.02
C LEU A 134 19.13 9.60 -16.81
N HIS A 135 19.27 9.44 -18.10
CA HIS A 135 19.61 10.52 -19.02
C HIS A 135 18.36 10.98 -19.76
N ALA A 136 17.99 12.24 -19.59
CA ALA A 136 16.85 12.87 -20.24
C ALA A 136 17.29 14.06 -21.09
N ASP A 137 16.59 14.26 -22.21
CA ASP A 137 16.73 15.44 -23.07
C ASP A 137 15.33 16.00 -23.34
N ALA A 138 15.12 17.28 -23.03
CA ALA A 138 13.82 17.95 -23.10
C ALA A 138 12.67 17.19 -22.43
N GLY A 139 12.93 16.54 -21.29
CA GLY A 139 11.96 15.73 -20.54
C GLY A 139 11.76 14.30 -21.06
N LEU A 140 12.37 13.95 -22.18
CA LEU A 140 12.26 12.61 -22.77
C LEU A 140 13.43 11.73 -22.33
N LEU A 141 13.12 10.52 -21.87
CA LEU A 141 14.14 9.52 -21.54
C LEU A 141 14.94 9.15 -22.80
N ARG A 142 16.27 9.20 -22.71
CA ARG A 142 17.19 8.84 -23.78
C ARG A 142 17.96 7.57 -23.47
N ALA A 143 18.37 7.45 -22.20
CA ALA A 143 19.13 6.28 -21.77
C ALA A 143 18.98 6.02 -20.28
N VAL A 144 19.22 4.76 -19.91
CA VAL A 144 19.31 4.27 -18.55
C VAL A 144 20.76 3.85 -18.31
N GLN A 145 21.46 4.55 -17.40
CA GLN A 145 22.79 4.15 -16.93
C GLN A 145 22.63 3.12 -15.83
N TRP A 146 23.44 2.09 -15.91
CA TRP A 146 23.42 1.00 -14.93
C TRP A 146 24.83 0.47 -14.65
N MET A 147 25.01 -0.13 -13.49
CA MET A 147 26.28 -0.69 -13.04
C MET A 147 26.13 -2.20 -12.87
N ASP A 148 27.08 -2.96 -13.40
CA ASP A 148 27.16 -4.41 -13.28
C ASP A 148 27.70 -4.88 -11.91
N GLY A 149 27.86 -6.19 -11.74
CA GLY A 149 28.39 -6.79 -10.52
C GLY A 149 29.88 -6.56 -10.29
N GLU A 150 30.61 -6.11 -11.29
CA GLU A 150 32.04 -5.77 -11.25
C GLU A 150 32.27 -4.27 -11.00
N GLY A 151 31.19 -3.48 -10.92
CA GLY A 151 31.25 -2.04 -10.70
C GLY A 151 31.49 -1.24 -11.97
N GLN A 152 31.36 -1.85 -13.16
CA GLN A 152 31.48 -1.13 -14.44
C GLN A 152 30.15 -0.49 -14.81
N GLU A 153 30.23 0.74 -15.31
CA GLU A 153 29.08 1.49 -15.78
C GLU A 153 28.81 1.23 -17.25
N HIS A 154 27.54 1.07 -17.56
CA HIS A 154 27.02 0.79 -18.89
C HIS A 154 25.79 1.66 -19.16
N GLU A 155 25.41 1.76 -20.43
CA GLU A 155 24.24 2.53 -20.85
C GLU A 155 23.32 1.68 -21.74
N LEU A 156 22.01 1.83 -21.55
CA LEU A 156 20.97 1.28 -22.41
C LEU A 156 20.16 2.43 -23.01
N ALA A 157 20.16 2.56 -24.32
CA ALA A 157 19.25 3.48 -25.01
C ALA A 157 17.79 3.01 -24.76
N ALA A 158 16.97 3.88 -24.20
CA ALA A 158 15.58 3.60 -23.88
C ALA A 158 14.73 4.87 -23.91
N GLN A 159 13.47 4.74 -24.33
CA GLN A 159 12.49 5.82 -24.35
C GLN A 159 11.45 5.64 -23.26
N GLN A 160 11.33 4.44 -22.69
CA GLN A 160 10.36 4.14 -21.64
C GLN A 160 11.03 3.33 -20.52
N LEU A 161 10.63 3.61 -19.28
CA LEU A 161 11.07 2.89 -18.11
C LEU A 161 9.86 2.42 -17.31
N VAL A 162 9.72 1.11 -17.13
CA VAL A 162 8.71 0.47 -16.28
C VAL A 162 9.37 -0.03 -15.01
N VAL A 163 8.93 0.45 -13.85
CA VAL A 163 9.52 0.14 -12.55
C VAL A 163 8.59 -0.75 -11.74
N CYS A 164 9.02 -1.99 -11.48
CA CYS A 164 8.37 -3.00 -10.69
C CYS A 164 9.25 -3.38 -9.50
N LEU A 165 9.39 -2.48 -8.54
CA LEU A 165 10.18 -2.67 -7.31
C LEU A 165 9.31 -3.12 -6.12
N GLY A 166 8.09 -3.55 -6.42
CA GLY A 166 7.06 -3.87 -5.43
C GLY A 166 6.39 -2.63 -4.85
N ILE A 167 5.49 -2.86 -3.92
CA ILE A 167 4.69 -1.84 -3.24
C ILE A 167 5.18 -1.63 -1.80
N SER A 168 4.90 -0.47 -1.24
CA SER A 168 5.21 -0.16 0.16
C SER A 168 3.99 0.46 0.82
N PRO A 169 3.61 -0.01 2.02
CA PRO A 169 2.53 0.60 2.77
C PRO A 169 2.93 2.01 3.23
N ARG A 170 2.00 2.96 3.07
CA ARG A 170 2.11 4.33 3.56
C ARG A 170 0.87 4.67 4.36
N LEU A 171 1.07 5.12 5.58
CA LEU A 171 -0.03 5.50 6.48
C LEU A 171 -0.72 6.81 6.06
N GLY A 172 -0.05 7.60 5.23
CA GLY A 172 -0.56 8.92 4.85
C GLY A 172 -0.69 9.85 6.07
N PRO A 173 -1.74 10.68 6.13
CA PRO A 173 -1.91 11.68 7.19
C PRO A 173 -1.96 11.11 8.61
N VAL A 174 -2.36 9.86 8.81
CA VAL A 174 -2.40 9.20 10.13
C VAL A 174 -1.05 9.27 10.84
N ALA A 175 0.06 9.23 10.08
CA ALA A 175 1.40 9.32 10.63
C ALA A 175 1.73 10.70 11.23
N GLU A 176 0.93 11.72 10.91
CA GLU A 176 1.14 13.12 11.31
C GLU A 176 0.17 13.60 12.40
N TRP A 177 -0.75 12.73 12.86
CA TRP A 177 -1.77 13.10 13.85
C TRP A 177 -1.26 13.13 15.30
N GLY A 178 0.07 12.89 15.51
CA GLY A 178 0.69 12.98 16.82
C GLY A 178 0.38 11.83 17.78
N LEU A 179 -0.17 10.71 17.26
CA LEU A 179 -0.47 9.51 18.04
C LEU A 179 0.80 8.68 18.27
N ALA A 180 0.89 8.03 19.42
CA ALA A 180 2.02 7.15 19.74
C ALA A 180 2.13 5.98 18.76
N MET A 181 3.32 5.80 18.17
CA MET A 181 3.56 4.80 17.12
C MET A 181 4.87 4.07 17.32
N GLU A 182 4.88 2.79 16.94
CA GLU A 182 6.08 1.98 16.77
C GLU A 182 6.06 1.29 15.41
N ARG A 183 7.16 1.38 14.63
CA ARG A 183 7.32 0.72 13.32
C ARG A 183 6.14 0.94 12.36
N LYS A 184 5.61 2.18 12.33
CA LYS A 184 4.44 2.58 11.55
C LYS A 184 3.12 1.92 11.99
N GLN A 185 3.01 1.50 13.22
CA GLN A 185 1.78 0.97 13.82
C GLN A 185 1.43 1.80 15.05
N LEU A 186 0.14 2.08 15.24
CA LEU A 186 -0.37 2.80 16.40
C LEU A 186 -0.28 1.92 17.64
N LEU A 187 0.26 2.47 18.73
CA LEU A 187 0.27 1.82 20.02
C LEU A 187 -1.11 1.96 20.67
N VAL A 188 -1.65 0.85 21.14
CA VAL A 188 -2.96 0.82 21.81
C VAL A 188 -2.94 0.00 23.08
N ASN A 189 -3.84 0.32 23.98
CA ASN A 189 -4.13 -0.55 25.11
C ASN A 189 -4.85 -1.83 24.62
N PRO A 190 -4.30 -3.02 24.82
CA PRO A 190 -4.87 -4.25 24.28
C PRO A 190 -6.26 -4.61 24.84
N ALA A 191 -6.63 -4.06 26.01
CA ALA A 191 -7.94 -4.34 26.63
C ALA A 191 -9.04 -3.39 26.13
N THR A 192 -8.70 -2.23 25.57
CA THR A 192 -9.67 -1.19 25.20
C THR A 192 -9.49 -0.70 23.75
N GLN A 193 -8.37 -1.03 23.13
CA GLN A 193 -7.95 -0.51 21.82
C GLN A 193 -7.85 1.03 21.78
N ALA A 194 -7.80 1.69 22.94
CA ALA A 194 -7.60 3.13 23.06
C ALA A 194 -6.13 3.47 22.75
N THR A 195 -5.94 4.56 22.00
CA THR A 195 -4.63 5.20 21.83
C THR A 195 -4.25 6.05 23.06
N ASP A 196 -3.13 6.71 23.00
CA ASP A 196 -2.71 7.72 24.00
C ASP A 196 -3.57 9.01 23.98
N ALA A 197 -4.35 9.23 22.91
CA ALA A 197 -5.25 10.37 22.77
C ALA A 197 -6.70 10.00 23.20
N PRO A 198 -7.28 10.68 24.20
CA PRO A 198 -8.61 10.36 24.70
C PRO A 198 -9.69 10.40 23.63
N GLY A 199 -10.51 9.35 23.53
CA GLY A 199 -11.57 9.22 22.55
C GLY A 199 -11.11 8.74 21.17
N ILE A 200 -9.82 8.46 20.96
CA ILE A 200 -9.31 7.82 19.74
C ILE A 200 -8.99 6.36 20.02
N TYR A 201 -9.54 5.50 19.18
CA TYR A 201 -9.37 4.05 19.18
C TYR A 201 -8.76 3.63 17.85
N ALA A 202 -7.91 2.60 17.86
CA ALA A 202 -7.36 2.03 16.63
C ALA A 202 -7.48 0.51 16.64
N ILE A 203 -7.75 -0.08 15.46
CA ILE A 203 -8.07 -1.49 15.28
C ILE A 203 -7.51 -2.04 13.96
N GLY A 204 -7.35 -3.35 13.88
CA GLY A 204 -6.89 -4.04 12.67
C GLY A 204 -5.37 -3.97 12.51
N ASP A 205 -4.88 -4.04 11.28
CA ASP A 205 -3.45 -4.18 11.00
C ASP A 205 -2.62 -2.91 11.30
N ILE A 206 -3.29 -1.78 11.55
CA ILE A 206 -2.63 -0.52 11.92
C ILE A 206 -2.10 -0.51 13.34
N VAL A 207 -2.58 -1.41 14.22
CA VAL A 207 -2.23 -1.40 15.65
C VAL A 207 -1.09 -2.33 16.00
N SER A 208 -0.37 -1.98 17.07
CA SER A 208 0.66 -2.79 17.71
C SER A 208 0.40 -2.88 19.21
N TYR A 209 0.46 -4.12 19.72
CA TYR A 209 0.46 -4.45 21.13
C TYR A 209 1.02 -5.88 21.33
N PRO A 210 1.46 -6.27 22.52
CA PRO A 210 1.98 -7.62 22.78
C PRO A 210 0.95 -8.70 22.42
N GLY A 211 1.34 -9.68 21.61
CA GLY A 211 0.47 -10.77 21.15
C GLY A 211 -0.41 -10.43 19.93
N LYS A 212 -0.20 -9.29 19.28
CA LYS A 212 -0.94 -8.91 18.07
C LYS A 212 -0.69 -9.88 16.91
N HIS A 213 -1.78 -10.37 16.32
CA HIS A 213 -1.77 -11.07 15.04
C HIS A 213 -2.57 -10.28 13.98
N LYS A 214 -2.03 -10.18 12.77
CA LYS A 214 -2.67 -9.50 11.63
C LYS A 214 -3.63 -10.46 10.93
N LEU A 215 -4.78 -10.69 11.56
CA LEU A 215 -5.86 -11.53 11.05
C LEU A 215 -7.16 -10.73 11.06
N ILE A 216 -8.04 -10.99 10.09
CA ILE A 216 -9.38 -10.37 10.02
C ILE A 216 -10.16 -10.62 11.31
N LEU A 217 -10.10 -11.85 11.84
CA LEU A 217 -10.76 -12.23 13.09
C LEU A 217 -10.29 -11.38 14.29
N CYS A 218 -8.97 -11.12 14.38
CA CYS A 218 -8.43 -10.26 15.43
C CYS A 218 -8.94 -8.83 15.28
N GLY A 219 -9.00 -8.30 14.06
CA GLY A 219 -9.54 -6.98 13.77
C GLY A 219 -11.02 -6.83 14.20
N PHE A 220 -11.85 -7.84 13.98
CA PHE A 220 -13.24 -7.84 14.46
C PHE A 220 -13.34 -7.89 15.97
N HIS A 221 -12.52 -8.72 16.64
CA HIS A 221 -12.45 -8.73 18.11
C HIS A 221 -12.02 -7.38 18.66
N GLU A 222 -10.97 -6.77 18.09
CA GLU A 222 -10.49 -5.44 18.45
C GLU A 222 -11.57 -4.37 18.26
N ALA A 223 -12.35 -4.44 17.16
CA ALA A 223 -13.48 -3.54 16.94
C ALA A 223 -14.54 -3.67 18.03
N THR A 224 -14.82 -4.87 18.49
CA THR A 224 -15.74 -5.12 19.61
C THR A 224 -15.20 -4.48 20.88
N MET A 225 -13.95 -4.72 21.24
CA MET A 225 -13.32 -4.15 22.44
C MET A 225 -13.31 -2.62 22.40
N ALA A 226 -12.94 -2.03 21.25
CA ALA A 226 -12.96 -0.58 21.04
C ALA A 226 -14.36 0.01 21.18
N ALA A 227 -15.39 -0.67 20.62
CA ALA A 227 -16.77 -0.20 20.70
C ALA A 227 -17.28 -0.15 22.15
N PHE A 228 -16.95 -1.15 22.96
CA PHE A 228 -17.29 -1.16 24.40
C PHE A 228 -16.57 -0.05 25.17
N ALA A 229 -15.27 0.11 24.95
CA ALA A 229 -14.49 1.15 25.59
C ALA A 229 -14.97 2.55 25.19
N ALA A 230 -15.31 2.75 23.92
CA ALA A 230 -15.86 4.01 23.44
C ALA A 230 -17.25 4.29 24.04
N ALA A 231 -18.11 3.29 24.17
CA ALA A 231 -19.41 3.45 24.79
C ALA A 231 -19.26 3.84 26.29
N GLU A 232 -18.40 3.18 27.02
CA GLU A 232 -18.09 3.55 28.42
C GLU A 232 -17.55 5.00 28.50
N TYR A 233 -16.62 5.36 27.63
CA TYR A 233 -16.09 6.73 27.55
C TYR A 233 -17.15 7.80 27.25
N LEU A 234 -18.09 7.48 26.35
CA LEU A 234 -19.14 8.43 25.92
C LEU A 234 -20.30 8.53 26.90
N LEU A 235 -20.66 7.44 27.57
CA LEU A 235 -21.80 7.37 28.49
C LEU A 235 -21.41 7.63 29.94
N GLY A 236 -20.13 7.46 30.30
CA GLY A 236 -19.65 7.58 31.68
C GLY A 236 -19.92 6.32 32.53
N GLU A 237 -20.52 5.30 31.96
CA GLU A 237 -20.83 4.01 32.61
C GLU A 237 -20.63 2.83 31.67
N LYS A 238 -20.39 1.65 32.23
CA LYS A 238 -20.23 0.43 31.43
C LYS A 238 -21.55 0.02 30.79
N PRO A 239 -21.58 -0.13 29.45
CA PRO A 239 -22.78 -0.59 28.79
C PRO A 239 -23.11 -2.05 29.22
N LEU A 240 -24.36 -2.26 29.63
CA LEU A 240 -24.85 -3.60 29.91
C LEU A 240 -25.11 -4.35 28.61
N LEU A 241 -24.42 -5.47 28.44
CA LEU A 241 -24.58 -6.36 27.30
C LEU A 241 -25.40 -7.58 27.69
N GLN A 242 -26.49 -7.75 26.99
CA GLN A 242 -27.27 -8.99 27.02
C GLN A 242 -26.98 -9.78 25.73
N TYR A 243 -25.92 -10.59 25.77
CA TYR A 243 -25.63 -11.58 24.73
C TYR A 243 -26.11 -12.95 25.19
N THR A 244 -27.42 -13.15 25.25
CA THR A 244 -27.95 -14.47 25.44
C THR A 244 -28.75 -14.87 24.22
N THR A 245 -28.69 -16.15 23.86
CA THR A 245 -29.51 -16.73 22.77
C THR A 245 -31.01 -16.58 23.03
N THR A 246 -31.40 -16.19 24.23
CA THR A 246 -32.78 -15.92 24.66
C THR A 246 -33.17 -14.44 24.63
N SER A 247 -32.32 -13.55 24.15
CA SER A 247 -32.59 -12.12 24.06
C SER A 247 -33.65 -11.84 22.98
N ALA A 248 -34.85 -11.41 23.39
CA ALA A 248 -35.90 -10.99 22.47
C ALA A 248 -35.48 -9.88 21.50
N ARG A 249 -34.59 -8.97 21.96
CA ARG A 249 -34.02 -7.90 21.13
C ARG A 249 -33.09 -8.45 20.06
N LEU A 250 -32.26 -9.44 20.40
CA LEU A 250 -31.36 -10.08 19.42
C LEU A 250 -32.17 -10.84 18.37
N HIS A 251 -33.20 -11.58 18.78
CA HIS A 251 -34.08 -12.29 17.87
C HIS A 251 -34.82 -11.34 16.91
N ALA A 252 -35.31 -10.20 17.42
CA ALA A 252 -35.93 -9.17 16.58
C ALA A 252 -34.96 -8.56 15.53
N ILE A 253 -33.71 -8.30 15.93
CA ILE A 253 -32.66 -7.77 15.01
C ILE A 253 -32.30 -8.81 13.94
N LEU A 254 -32.22 -10.09 14.31
CA LEU A 254 -31.86 -11.17 13.40
C LEU A 254 -33.03 -11.70 12.58
N GLY A 255 -34.26 -11.22 12.82
CA GLY A 255 -35.48 -11.73 12.15
C GLY A 255 -35.79 -13.17 12.47
N VAL A 256 -35.33 -13.69 13.61
CA VAL A 256 -35.53 -15.08 14.04
C VAL A 256 -36.75 -15.15 14.96
N ALA A 257 -37.64 -16.13 14.72
CA ALA A 257 -38.78 -16.36 15.59
C ALA A 257 -38.33 -16.70 17.02
N HIS A 258 -39.01 -16.13 18.01
CA HIS A 258 -38.77 -16.47 19.43
C HIS A 258 -39.12 -17.94 19.65
N PRO A 259 -38.23 -18.76 20.23
CA PRO A 259 -38.69 -20.05 20.72
C PRO A 259 -39.76 -19.80 21.82
N GLU A 260 -40.93 -20.32 21.61
CA GLU A 260 -42.00 -20.27 22.63
C GLU A 260 -41.49 -20.89 23.90
N ALA A 261 -41.69 -20.21 25.03
CA ALA A 261 -41.31 -20.66 26.37
C ALA A 261 -42.15 -21.82 26.85
#